data_8ecd12e42097d3b530d4e3375fc7b43b
#
_entry.id   8ecd12e42097d3b530d4e3375fc7b43b
#
_cell.length_a   1.000
_cell.length_b   1.000
_cell.length_c   1.000
_cell.angle_alpha   90.00
_cell.angle_beta   90.00
_cell.angle_gamma   90.00
#
_symmetry.space_group_name_H-M   'P 1'
#
loop_
_entity.id
_entity.type
_entity.pdbx_description
1 polymer ?
#
loop_
_entity_poly.entity_id
_entity_poly.type
_entity_poly.pdbx_seq_one_letter_code
_entity_poly.pdbx_strand_id
1 'polypeptide(L)'
;MKVIIYGAGYRTEDFFRDCPYLDYLKIICIADRDMGKWGQNYYGYEVCKPDVIREHKWQKIIVTPDAYREIYIQLCKEFDLTENDLMRPEDLFVPETYNLGSLELACRYDDAYDIRDIIPSKIIPHNKLEQFFFFERHRVIWKWWHYFEIYHKYFSNYVNKEVRILEIGVYKGGSLQMWKDYFGEKALITGIDIDSACKQYEEERVNVCIGSQDDQDFLKQVSEQYGPFDIVLDDGGHQVVHQTVTFETMFPLLKPGGIYLIEDLHSSYWPEFGGMPYKPGTFLEYSKNFIDCLHIQHMDEKYRELMPQYAGEINACHYYDSVLVIEKKFRGRGLTTMRGE
;
A
#
# COMPACT_ATOMS: atom_id res chain seq x y z
N MET A 1 -30.26 -1.67 -9.06
CA MET A 1 -29.66 -1.09 -10.27
C MET A 1 -29.88 -2.02 -11.46
N LYS A 2 -30.25 -1.49 -12.66
CA LYS A 2 -30.37 -2.31 -13.88
C LYS A 2 -29.04 -2.44 -14.58
N VAL A 3 -28.58 -3.67 -14.82
CA VAL A 3 -27.25 -3.92 -15.36
C VAL A 3 -27.25 -4.94 -16.49
N ILE A 4 -26.27 -4.83 -17.37
CA ILE A 4 -25.85 -5.90 -18.29
C ILE A 4 -24.51 -6.41 -17.77
N ILE A 5 -24.34 -7.73 -17.68
CA ILE A 5 -23.03 -8.35 -17.39
C ILE A 5 -22.33 -8.56 -18.73
N TYR A 6 -21.08 -8.14 -18.85
CA TYR A 6 -20.28 -8.37 -20.04
C TYR A 6 -19.19 -9.41 -19.80
N GLY A 7 -19.25 -10.48 -20.58
CA GLY A 7 -18.45 -11.70 -20.46
C GLY A 7 -19.25 -12.87 -19.88
N ALA A 8 -19.08 -14.05 -20.44
CA ALA A 8 -19.66 -15.32 -19.99
C ALA A 8 -18.55 -16.36 -19.83
N GLY A 9 -17.66 -16.14 -18.87
CA GLY A 9 -16.53 -16.99 -18.56
C GLY A 9 -16.41 -17.25 -17.06
N TYR A 10 -15.29 -17.87 -16.64
CA TYR A 10 -15.08 -18.27 -15.26
C TYR A 10 -15.14 -17.08 -14.26
N ARG A 11 -14.71 -15.88 -14.67
CA ARG A 11 -14.84 -14.67 -13.83
C ARG A 11 -16.30 -14.26 -13.61
N THR A 12 -17.15 -14.53 -14.55
CA THR A 12 -18.59 -14.32 -14.38
C THR A 12 -19.17 -15.36 -13.43
N GLU A 13 -18.67 -16.59 -13.44
CA GLU A 13 -19.00 -17.62 -12.45
C GLU A 13 -18.61 -17.18 -11.04
N ASP A 14 -17.36 -16.69 -10.88
CA ASP A 14 -16.88 -16.14 -9.62
C ASP A 14 -17.76 -14.98 -9.16
N PHE A 15 -18.12 -14.06 -10.05
CA PHE A 15 -19.02 -12.96 -9.74
C PHE A 15 -20.38 -13.44 -9.23
N PHE A 16 -21.01 -14.39 -9.89
CA PHE A 16 -22.31 -14.92 -9.44
C PHE A 16 -22.21 -15.71 -8.13
N ARG A 17 -21.11 -16.39 -7.89
CA ARG A 17 -20.89 -17.17 -6.67
C ARG A 17 -20.60 -16.27 -5.46
N ASP A 18 -19.76 -15.25 -5.65
CA ASP A 18 -19.10 -14.53 -4.54
C ASP A 18 -19.69 -13.13 -4.31
N CYS A 19 -20.55 -12.61 -5.22
CA CYS A 19 -21.16 -11.29 -5.09
C CYS A 19 -22.31 -11.27 -4.06
N PRO A 20 -22.12 -10.65 -2.88
CA PRO A 20 -23.18 -10.60 -1.86
C PRO A 20 -24.30 -9.62 -2.17
N TYR A 21 -24.19 -8.86 -3.28
CA TYR A 21 -25.15 -7.81 -3.65
C TYR A 21 -25.98 -8.16 -4.88
N LEU A 22 -25.99 -9.41 -5.33
CA LEU A 22 -26.77 -9.85 -6.48
C LEU A 22 -28.25 -9.47 -6.38
N ASP A 23 -28.84 -9.56 -5.19
CA ASP A 23 -30.24 -9.21 -4.93
C ASP A 23 -30.57 -7.73 -5.17
N TYR A 24 -29.56 -6.86 -5.17
CA TYR A 24 -29.73 -5.43 -5.47
C TYR A 24 -29.58 -5.11 -6.96
N LEU A 25 -29.22 -6.10 -7.77
CA LEU A 25 -29.02 -5.96 -9.21
C LEU A 25 -30.23 -6.53 -9.96
N LYS A 26 -30.76 -5.73 -10.85
CA LYS A 26 -31.66 -6.23 -11.89
C LYS A 26 -30.84 -6.52 -13.14
N ILE A 27 -30.29 -7.73 -13.22
CA ILE A 27 -29.54 -8.19 -14.38
C ILE A 27 -30.50 -8.40 -15.54
N ILE A 28 -30.20 -7.78 -16.67
CA ILE A 28 -31.01 -7.88 -17.89
C ILE A 28 -30.63 -9.14 -18.67
N CYS A 29 -29.34 -9.29 -18.94
CA CYS A 29 -28.75 -10.41 -19.66
C CYS A 29 -27.24 -10.42 -19.45
N ILE A 30 -26.60 -11.45 -19.96
CA ILE A 30 -25.14 -11.52 -20.09
C ILE A 30 -24.81 -11.30 -21.57
N ALA A 31 -23.94 -10.34 -21.88
CA ALA A 31 -23.44 -10.09 -23.23
C ALA A 31 -22.06 -10.76 -23.39
N ASP A 32 -21.85 -11.49 -24.48
CA ASP A 32 -20.56 -12.10 -24.81
C ASP A 32 -20.32 -12.07 -26.33
N ARG A 33 -19.07 -11.93 -26.74
CA ARG A 33 -18.69 -11.96 -28.16
C ARG A 33 -18.58 -13.37 -28.75
N ASP A 34 -18.42 -14.36 -27.89
CA ASP A 34 -18.35 -15.75 -28.33
C ASP A 34 -19.74 -16.22 -28.80
N MET A 35 -19.90 -16.31 -30.10
CA MET A 35 -21.14 -16.76 -30.75
C MET A 35 -21.53 -18.17 -30.27
N GLY A 36 -20.60 -19.00 -29.89
CA GLY A 36 -20.88 -20.35 -29.40
C GLY A 36 -21.62 -20.40 -28.07
N LYS A 37 -21.67 -19.26 -27.35
CA LYS A 37 -22.37 -19.13 -26.06
C LYS A 37 -23.79 -18.53 -26.20
N TRP A 38 -24.10 -17.90 -27.30
CA TRP A 38 -25.37 -17.21 -27.46
C TRP A 38 -26.58 -18.14 -27.34
N GLY A 39 -27.62 -17.69 -26.67
CA GLY A 39 -28.80 -18.46 -26.36
C GLY A 39 -28.64 -19.47 -25.22
N GLN A 40 -27.42 -19.63 -24.67
CA GLN A 40 -27.24 -20.45 -23.49
C GLN A 40 -27.72 -19.72 -22.23
N ASN A 41 -28.19 -20.49 -21.25
CA ASN A 41 -28.54 -19.95 -19.94
C ASN A 41 -27.34 -20.05 -18.99
N TYR A 42 -26.99 -18.94 -18.38
CA TYR A 42 -25.85 -18.83 -17.45
C TYR A 42 -26.37 -18.21 -16.15
N TYR A 43 -26.43 -18.98 -15.08
CA TYR A 43 -26.98 -18.54 -13.79
C TYR A 43 -28.38 -17.96 -13.85
N GLY A 44 -29.24 -18.47 -14.73
CA GLY A 44 -30.62 -18.00 -14.92
C GLY A 44 -30.80 -16.85 -15.93
N TYR A 45 -29.69 -16.37 -16.52
CA TYR A 45 -29.68 -15.30 -17.51
C TYR A 45 -29.26 -15.80 -18.89
N GLU A 46 -29.90 -15.31 -19.92
CA GLU A 46 -29.55 -15.64 -21.31
C GLU A 46 -28.24 -14.92 -21.71
N VAL A 47 -27.35 -15.64 -22.39
CA VAL A 47 -26.18 -15.08 -23.02
C VAL A 47 -26.55 -14.55 -24.40
N CYS A 48 -26.38 -13.26 -24.58
CA CYS A 48 -26.78 -12.52 -25.79
C CYS A 48 -25.53 -11.98 -26.53
N LYS A 49 -25.75 -11.62 -27.80
CA LYS A 49 -24.76 -10.84 -28.56
C LYS A 49 -24.57 -9.44 -27.93
N PRO A 50 -23.43 -8.79 -28.13
CA PRO A 50 -23.18 -7.46 -27.56
C PRO A 50 -24.15 -6.34 -27.97
N ASP A 51 -24.83 -6.49 -29.10
CA ASP A 51 -25.84 -5.51 -29.59
C ASP A 51 -26.97 -5.23 -28.60
N VAL A 52 -27.24 -6.12 -27.64
CA VAL A 52 -28.17 -5.90 -26.54
C VAL A 52 -27.89 -4.63 -25.75
N ILE A 53 -26.66 -4.15 -25.76
CA ILE A 53 -26.26 -2.88 -25.14
C ILE A 53 -27.06 -1.71 -25.75
N ARG A 54 -27.38 -1.75 -27.07
CA ARG A 54 -28.16 -0.73 -27.74
C ARG A 54 -29.69 -0.98 -27.64
N GLU A 55 -30.05 -2.21 -27.38
CA GLU A 55 -31.45 -2.64 -27.41
C GLU A 55 -32.19 -2.41 -26.09
N HIS A 56 -31.44 -2.35 -24.98
CA HIS A 56 -32.00 -2.28 -23.63
C HIS A 56 -31.70 -0.98 -22.91
N LYS A 57 -32.57 -0.57 -21.98
CA LYS A 57 -32.29 0.51 -21.02
C LYS A 57 -31.64 -0.08 -19.78
N TRP A 58 -30.39 0.21 -19.59
CA TRP A 58 -29.54 -0.17 -18.45
C TRP A 58 -29.00 1.07 -17.76
N GLN A 59 -28.39 0.90 -16.59
CA GLN A 59 -27.72 1.96 -15.81
C GLN A 59 -26.21 1.77 -15.80
N LYS A 60 -25.75 0.52 -15.80
CA LYS A 60 -24.33 0.15 -15.84
C LYS A 60 -24.13 -1.15 -16.62
N ILE A 61 -22.93 -1.31 -17.17
CA ILE A 61 -22.43 -2.56 -17.73
C ILE A 61 -21.31 -3.04 -16.81
N ILE A 62 -21.47 -4.22 -16.22
CA ILE A 62 -20.46 -4.84 -15.37
C ILE A 62 -19.58 -5.73 -16.24
N VAL A 63 -18.30 -5.36 -16.38
CA VAL A 63 -17.32 -6.08 -17.19
C VAL A 63 -16.54 -7.04 -16.31
N THR A 64 -16.79 -8.35 -16.46
CA THR A 64 -16.23 -9.39 -15.60
C THR A 64 -14.86 -9.95 -16.05
N PRO A 65 -14.46 -9.99 -17.35
CA PRO A 65 -13.19 -10.58 -17.76
C PRO A 65 -11.96 -9.82 -17.25
N ASP A 66 -10.87 -10.55 -17.05
CA ASP A 66 -9.58 -9.99 -16.63
C ASP A 66 -8.98 -8.97 -17.61
N ALA A 67 -9.22 -9.15 -18.92
CA ALA A 67 -8.83 -8.20 -19.96
C ALA A 67 -9.74 -6.94 -19.97
N TYR A 68 -10.01 -6.38 -18.79
CA TYR A 68 -10.94 -5.28 -18.62
C TYR A 68 -10.61 -4.07 -19.50
N ARG A 69 -9.35 -3.68 -19.56
CA ARG A 69 -8.91 -2.47 -20.29
C ARG A 69 -9.17 -2.56 -21.79
N GLU A 70 -8.81 -3.67 -22.40
CA GLU A 70 -9.03 -3.91 -23.82
C GLU A 70 -10.51 -3.94 -24.15
N ILE A 71 -11.29 -4.62 -23.32
CA ILE A 71 -12.75 -4.71 -23.44
C ILE A 71 -13.37 -3.33 -23.24
N TYR A 72 -12.94 -2.59 -22.24
CA TYR A 72 -13.38 -1.23 -21.95
C TYR A 72 -13.20 -0.31 -23.16
N ILE A 73 -11.96 -0.21 -23.69
CA ILE A 73 -11.65 0.62 -24.87
C ILE A 73 -12.52 0.20 -26.06
N GLN A 74 -12.69 -1.10 -26.23
CA GLN A 74 -13.45 -1.66 -27.32
C GLN A 74 -14.95 -1.34 -27.21
N LEU A 75 -15.54 -1.49 -26.00
CA LEU A 75 -16.94 -1.18 -25.74
C LEU A 75 -17.23 0.31 -25.89
N CYS A 76 -16.38 1.16 -25.36
CA CYS A 76 -16.51 2.62 -25.51
C CYS A 76 -16.49 3.02 -26.98
N LYS A 77 -15.58 2.46 -27.77
CA LYS A 77 -15.46 2.77 -29.20
C LYS A 77 -16.62 2.23 -30.03
N GLU A 78 -17.09 1.02 -29.72
CA GLU A 78 -18.12 0.34 -30.52
C GLU A 78 -19.54 0.82 -30.21
N PHE A 79 -19.80 1.13 -28.94
CA PHE A 79 -21.15 1.47 -28.44
C PHE A 79 -21.31 2.93 -28.04
N ASP A 80 -20.29 3.77 -28.25
CA ASP A 80 -20.28 5.20 -27.86
C ASP A 80 -20.51 5.37 -26.34
N LEU A 81 -19.86 4.54 -25.53
CA LEU A 81 -19.97 4.54 -24.08
C LEU A 81 -18.93 5.43 -23.43
N THR A 82 -19.24 5.87 -22.22
CA THR A 82 -18.33 6.63 -21.37
C THR A 82 -17.86 5.77 -20.19
N GLU A 83 -16.86 6.25 -19.47
CA GLU A 83 -16.39 5.62 -18.21
C GLU A 83 -17.51 5.43 -17.20
N ASN A 84 -18.49 6.34 -17.18
CA ASN A 84 -19.62 6.25 -16.29
C ASN A 84 -20.60 5.12 -16.63
N ASP A 85 -20.49 4.53 -17.80
CA ASP A 85 -21.39 3.46 -18.24
C ASP A 85 -20.88 2.08 -17.88
N LEU A 86 -19.57 1.95 -17.64
CA LEU A 86 -18.87 0.69 -17.35
C LEU A 86 -18.47 0.61 -15.88
N MET A 87 -18.43 -0.60 -15.34
CA MET A 87 -17.91 -0.86 -14.00
C MET A 87 -17.37 -2.29 -13.92
N ARG A 88 -16.52 -2.54 -12.94
CA ARG A 88 -16.06 -3.90 -12.58
C ARG A 88 -16.97 -4.50 -11.52
N PRO A 89 -16.98 -5.84 -11.35
CA PRO A 89 -17.67 -6.49 -10.24
C PRO A 89 -17.34 -5.85 -8.88
N GLU A 90 -16.11 -5.50 -8.69
CA GLU A 90 -15.56 -4.97 -7.44
C GLU A 90 -16.06 -3.54 -7.15
N ASP A 91 -16.37 -2.77 -8.17
CA ASP A 91 -16.93 -1.41 -8.02
C ASP A 91 -18.32 -1.41 -7.34
N LEU A 92 -18.98 -2.58 -7.25
CA LEU A 92 -20.24 -2.75 -6.53
C LEU A 92 -20.09 -2.72 -5.00
N PHE A 93 -18.88 -2.90 -4.50
CA PHE A 93 -18.61 -3.09 -3.07
C PHE A 93 -18.10 -1.84 -2.36
N VAL A 94 -17.91 -0.76 -3.11
CA VAL A 94 -17.38 0.48 -2.54
C VAL A 94 -18.51 1.27 -1.89
N PRO A 95 -18.48 1.51 -0.57
CA PRO A 95 -19.40 2.45 0.06
C PRO A 95 -19.32 3.80 -0.65
N GLU A 96 -20.44 4.52 -0.75
CA GLU A 96 -20.52 5.84 -1.41
C GLU A 96 -19.48 6.86 -0.87
N THR A 97 -18.92 6.61 0.31
CA THR A 97 -17.85 7.40 0.92
C THR A 97 -16.46 7.14 0.33
N TYR A 98 -16.27 6.04 -0.41
CA TYR A 98 -15.03 5.69 -1.08
C TYR A 98 -15.32 5.43 -2.56
N ASN A 99 -15.39 6.48 -3.34
CA ASN A 99 -15.52 6.38 -4.81
C ASN A 99 -14.17 5.97 -5.46
N LEU A 100 -13.48 5.02 -4.83
CA LEU A 100 -12.09 4.62 -5.08
C LEU A 100 -11.98 3.24 -5.75
N GLY A 101 -13.07 2.50 -5.91
CA GLY A 101 -13.05 1.11 -6.30
C GLY A 101 -12.36 0.80 -7.63
N SER A 102 -12.40 1.75 -8.58
CA SER A 102 -11.73 1.57 -9.86
C SER A 102 -10.19 1.71 -9.77
N LEU A 103 -9.67 2.33 -8.70
CA LEU A 103 -8.24 2.53 -8.49
C LEU A 103 -7.59 1.43 -7.65
N GLU A 104 -8.29 0.89 -6.65
CA GLU A 104 -7.79 -0.23 -5.85
C GLU A 104 -7.49 -1.49 -6.68
N LEU A 105 -8.15 -1.64 -7.80
CA LEU A 105 -8.05 -2.84 -8.64
C LEU A 105 -7.04 -2.74 -9.77
N ALA A 106 -6.67 -1.54 -10.16
CA ALA A 106 -5.55 -1.35 -11.10
C ALA A 106 -4.22 -1.84 -10.50
N CYS A 107 -4.16 -2.05 -9.19
CA CYS A 107 -2.95 -2.39 -8.44
C CYS A 107 -2.82 -3.88 -8.09
N ARG A 108 -3.63 -4.78 -8.64
CA ARG A 108 -3.38 -6.22 -8.48
C ARG A 108 -2.36 -6.70 -9.50
N TYR A 109 -1.10 -6.85 -9.02
CA TYR A 109 -0.01 -7.61 -9.64
C TYR A 109 0.46 -7.18 -11.05
N ASP A 110 1.72 -6.78 -11.11
CA ASP A 110 2.62 -6.66 -12.27
C ASP A 110 2.37 -5.56 -13.32
N ASP A 111 1.22 -4.93 -13.38
CA ASP A 111 0.99 -3.80 -14.29
C ASP A 111 0.68 -2.52 -13.48
N ALA A 112 1.72 -1.79 -13.10
CA ALA A 112 1.57 -0.43 -12.58
C ALA A 112 0.98 0.47 -13.68
N TYR A 113 -0.32 0.69 -13.65
CA TYR A 113 -0.98 1.60 -14.57
C TYR A 113 -0.71 3.06 -14.18
N ASP A 114 -0.48 3.91 -15.16
CA ASP A 114 -0.48 5.35 -14.94
C ASP A 114 -1.91 5.80 -14.62
N ILE A 115 -2.17 6.03 -13.35
CA ILE A 115 -3.47 6.49 -12.83
C ILE A 115 -3.98 7.73 -13.54
N ARG A 116 -3.09 8.59 -14.08
CA ARG A 116 -3.45 9.79 -14.83
C ARG A 116 -4.24 9.49 -16.08
N ASP A 117 -4.08 8.29 -16.66
CA ASP A 117 -4.83 7.85 -17.84
C ASP A 117 -6.24 7.34 -17.47
N ILE A 118 -6.50 7.07 -16.18
CA ILE A 118 -7.71 6.39 -15.74
C ILE A 118 -8.74 7.33 -15.12
N ILE A 119 -8.38 8.30 -14.25
CA ILE A 119 -9.38 9.15 -13.57
C ILE A 119 -8.85 10.54 -13.16
N PRO A 120 -8.85 11.56 -14.03
CA PRO A 120 -8.51 12.92 -13.59
C PRO A 120 -9.60 13.63 -12.79
N SER A 121 -10.87 13.26 -12.90
CA SER A 121 -11.97 14.14 -12.47
C SER A 121 -12.70 13.75 -11.19
N LYS A 122 -12.35 12.63 -10.55
CA LYS A 122 -13.10 12.10 -9.40
C LYS A 122 -12.31 11.92 -8.12
N ILE A 123 -10.98 12.07 -8.15
CA ILE A 123 -10.15 11.93 -6.96
C ILE A 123 -10.08 13.28 -6.25
N ILE A 124 -10.52 13.30 -5.01
CA ILE A 124 -10.28 14.43 -4.10
C ILE A 124 -9.17 13.97 -3.15
N PRO A 125 -7.95 14.52 -3.27
CA PRO A 125 -6.86 14.13 -2.39
C PRO A 125 -7.15 14.59 -0.96
N HIS A 126 -6.97 13.69 0.01
CA HIS A 126 -7.18 14.00 1.42
C HIS A 126 -5.96 14.67 2.07
N ASN A 127 -4.80 14.56 1.41
CA ASN A 127 -3.55 15.11 1.91
C ASN A 127 -2.59 15.42 0.75
N LYS A 128 -1.46 16.09 1.07
CA LYS A 128 -0.46 16.48 0.06
C LYS A 128 0.24 15.29 -0.61
N LEU A 129 0.36 14.14 0.05
CA LEU A 129 0.98 12.96 -0.55
C LEU A 129 0.11 12.40 -1.67
N GLU A 130 -1.19 12.28 -1.41
CA GLU A 130 -2.16 11.89 -2.42
C GLU A 130 -2.22 12.92 -3.56
N GLN A 131 -2.19 14.22 -3.23
CA GLN A 131 -2.13 15.27 -4.24
C GLN A 131 -0.91 15.11 -5.15
N PHE A 132 0.27 14.89 -4.57
CA PHE A 132 1.49 14.66 -5.34
C PHE A 132 1.36 13.42 -6.21
N PHE A 133 0.94 12.30 -5.63
CA PHE A 133 0.85 11.02 -6.32
C PHE A 133 -0.12 11.04 -7.51
N PHE A 134 -1.29 11.66 -7.37
CA PHE A 134 -2.32 11.63 -8.39
C PHE A 134 -2.23 12.76 -9.43
N PHE A 135 -1.69 13.91 -9.06
CA PHE A 135 -1.83 15.13 -9.90
C PHE A 135 -0.51 15.75 -10.35
N GLU A 136 0.61 15.41 -9.71
CA GLU A 136 1.90 15.96 -10.11
C GLU A 136 2.61 15.05 -11.12
N ARG A 137 3.52 15.63 -11.91
CA ARG A 137 4.41 14.85 -12.76
C ARG A 137 5.65 14.44 -11.96
N HIS A 138 5.84 13.15 -11.79
CA HIS A 138 6.93 12.57 -11.03
C HIS A 138 7.48 11.29 -11.66
N ARG A 139 8.60 10.79 -11.15
CA ARG A 139 9.10 9.45 -11.44
C ARG A 139 8.11 8.42 -10.90
N VAL A 140 8.20 7.18 -11.38
CA VAL A 140 7.28 6.10 -10.96
C VAL A 140 7.31 5.95 -9.44
N ILE A 141 6.13 5.96 -8.85
CA ILE A 141 5.86 5.60 -7.46
C ILE A 141 4.96 4.36 -7.50
N TRP A 142 5.34 3.34 -6.76
CA TRP A 142 4.52 2.14 -6.60
C TRP A 142 4.22 1.95 -5.12
N LYS A 143 3.01 2.30 -4.70
CA LYS A 143 2.56 2.25 -3.30
C LYS A 143 1.10 1.83 -3.23
N TRP A 144 0.74 1.16 -2.18
CA TRP A 144 -0.66 0.94 -1.85
C TRP A 144 -1.30 2.26 -1.44
N TRP A 145 -2.53 2.51 -1.90
CA TRP A 145 -3.17 3.80 -1.66
C TRP A 145 -3.36 4.12 -0.17
N HIS A 146 -3.84 3.15 0.62
CA HIS A 146 -4.06 3.36 2.05
C HIS A 146 -2.78 3.72 2.84
N TYR A 147 -1.59 3.53 2.27
CA TYR A 147 -0.33 3.94 2.90
C TYR A 147 -0.21 5.45 3.00
N PHE A 148 -0.77 6.24 2.06
CA PHE A 148 -0.68 7.70 2.09
C PHE A 148 -1.36 8.33 3.30
N GLU A 149 -2.48 7.76 3.76
CA GLU A 149 -3.14 8.17 5.00
C GLU A 149 -2.26 7.87 6.22
N ILE A 150 -1.64 6.70 6.26
CA ILE A 150 -0.74 6.29 7.33
C ILE A 150 0.48 7.21 7.37
N TYR A 151 1.13 7.46 6.23
CA TYR A 151 2.25 8.40 6.15
C TYR A 151 1.84 9.79 6.64
N HIS A 152 0.73 10.33 6.15
CA HIS A 152 0.27 11.65 6.55
C HIS A 152 0.02 11.73 8.06
N LYS A 153 -0.57 10.72 8.64
CA LYS A 153 -0.86 10.64 10.08
C LYS A 153 0.41 10.76 10.92
N TYR A 154 1.49 10.09 10.56
CA TYR A 154 2.72 10.08 11.36
C TYR A 154 3.74 11.12 10.93
N PHE A 155 3.75 11.52 9.66
CA PHE A 155 4.78 12.39 9.10
C PHE A 155 4.38 13.86 9.00
N SER A 156 3.10 14.20 9.10
CA SER A 156 2.61 15.59 9.00
C SER A 156 3.27 16.55 9.99
N ASN A 157 3.63 16.04 11.16
CA ASN A 157 4.33 16.84 12.17
C ASN A 157 5.74 17.28 11.78
N TYR A 158 6.33 16.68 10.74
CA TYR A 158 7.68 17.01 10.23
C TYR A 158 7.64 17.96 9.03
N VAL A 159 6.47 18.25 8.47
CA VAL A 159 6.30 19.13 7.31
C VAL A 159 6.82 20.54 7.61
N ASN A 160 7.64 21.09 6.71
CA ASN A 160 8.33 22.38 6.80
C ASN A 160 9.30 22.52 8.00
N LYS A 161 9.72 21.39 8.56
CA LYS A 161 10.76 21.35 9.62
C LYS A 161 12.04 20.77 9.07
N GLU A 162 13.13 20.95 9.84
CA GLU A 162 14.35 20.20 9.61
C GLU A 162 14.09 18.74 9.95
N VAL A 163 14.07 17.89 8.93
CA VAL A 163 13.82 16.45 9.05
C VAL A 163 14.81 15.67 8.21
N ARG A 164 15.28 14.57 8.72
CA ARG A 164 16.09 13.60 8.00
C ARG A 164 15.33 12.30 7.91
N ILE A 165 15.03 11.89 6.69
CA ILE A 165 14.35 10.63 6.39
C ILE A 165 15.31 9.67 5.70
N LEU A 166 15.27 8.42 6.10
CA LEU A 166 15.86 7.30 5.39
C LEU A 166 14.74 6.45 4.80
N GLU A 167 14.77 6.25 3.50
CA GLU A 167 13.93 5.28 2.78
C GLU A 167 14.80 4.14 2.28
N ILE A 168 14.41 2.92 2.58
CA ILE A 168 15.04 1.71 2.06
C ILE A 168 14.17 1.19 0.94
N GLY A 169 14.75 1.03 -0.25
CA GLY A 169 14.03 0.81 -1.50
C GLY A 169 13.82 2.12 -2.26
N VAL A 170 14.66 2.39 -3.27
CA VAL A 170 14.57 3.59 -4.13
C VAL A 170 13.77 3.31 -5.40
N TYR A 171 13.91 2.09 -5.94
CA TYR A 171 13.26 1.65 -7.17
C TYR A 171 13.45 2.64 -8.33
N LYS A 172 12.43 3.38 -8.71
CA LYS A 172 12.47 4.40 -9.79
C LYS A 172 12.58 5.84 -9.26
N GLY A 173 12.81 6.03 -7.96
CA GLY A 173 13.08 7.32 -7.32
C GLY A 173 11.90 8.28 -7.19
N GLY A 174 10.68 7.81 -7.45
CA GLY A 174 9.50 8.66 -7.37
C GLY A 174 9.12 9.01 -5.94
N SER A 175 9.23 8.07 -5.02
CA SER A 175 8.98 8.30 -3.59
C SER A 175 9.95 9.34 -2.99
N LEU A 176 11.23 9.32 -3.38
CA LEU A 176 12.19 10.32 -2.94
C LEU A 176 11.78 11.75 -3.34
N GLN A 177 11.21 11.92 -4.56
CA GLN A 177 10.66 13.21 -5.00
C GLN A 177 9.42 13.58 -4.17
N MET A 178 8.56 12.63 -3.90
CA MET A 178 7.37 12.83 -3.08
C MET A 178 7.73 13.28 -1.65
N TRP A 179 8.72 12.64 -1.02
CA TRP A 179 9.19 13.06 0.31
C TRP A 179 9.79 14.45 0.29
N LYS A 180 10.59 14.77 -0.75
CA LYS A 180 11.19 16.10 -0.93
C LYS A 180 10.14 17.20 -1.03
N ASP A 181 9.06 16.96 -1.78
CA ASP A 181 7.94 17.88 -1.91
C ASP A 181 7.14 17.97 -0.60
N TYR A 182 6.78 16.82 -0.04
CA TYR A 182 5.93 16.75 1.14
C TYR A 182 6.53 17.43 2.36
N PHE A 183 7.80 17.15 2.66
CA PHE A 183 8.47 17.71 3.85
C PHE A 183 8.96 19.16 3.63
N GLY A 184 9.13 19.59 2.39
CA GLY A 184 9.54 20.94 2.06
C GLY A 184 11.07 21.15 2.06
N GLU A 185 11.49 22.39 1.94
CA GLU A 185 12.87 22.78 1.61
C GLU A 185 13.95 22.41 2.64
N LYS A 186 13.57 22.21 3.89
CA LYS A 186 14.52 21.87 4.98
C LYS A 186 14.75 20.38 5.16
N ALA A 187 14.03 19.54 4.42
CA ALA A 187 14.14 18.10 4.51
C ALA A 187 15.41 17.61 3.80
N LEU A 188 16.04 16.61 4.38
CA LEU A 188 17.11 15.82 3.79
C LEU A 188 16.65 14.39 3.64
N ILE A 189 16.63 13.92 2.41
CA ILE A 189 16.16 12.58 2.05
C ILE A 189 17.38 11.71 1.76
N THR A 190 17.43 10.52 2.31
CA THR A 190 18.43 9.51 1.97
C THR A 190 17.72 8.25 1.55
N GLY A 191 18.03 7.74 0.37
CA GLY A 191 17.55 6.46 -0.14
C GLY A 191 18.66 5.40 -0.12
N ILE A 192 18.31 4.17 0.18
CA ILE A 192 19.18 2.99 0.04
C ILE A 192 18.57 2.07 -1.03
N ASP A 193 19.40 1.55 -1.92
CA ASP A 193 19.00 0.51 -2.86
C ASP A 193 20.18 -0.41 -3.19
N ILE A 194 19.93 -1.66 -3.50
CA ILE A 194 20.95 -2.60 -3.97
C ILE A 194 21.29 -2.39 -5.45
N ASP A 195 20.35 -1.86 -6.23
CA ASP A 195 20.55 -1.57 -7.65
C ASP A 195 21.38 -0.29 -7.83
N SER A 196 22.58 -0.46 -8.40
CA SER A 196 23.47 0.67 -8.69
C SER A 196 22.85 1.71 -9.66
N ALA A 197 21.87 1.32 -10.46
CA ALA A 197 21.15 2.25 -11.33
C ALA A 197 20.35 3.30 -10.55
N CYS A 198 19.98 3.03 -9.30
CA CYS A 198 19.28 3.97 -8.46
C CYS A 198 20.11 5.23 -8.12
N LYS A 199 21.47 5.16 -8.24
CA LYS A 199 22.33 6.32 -8.03
C LYS A 199 21.98 7.52 -8.93
N GLN A 200 21.39 7.30 -10.08
CA GLN A 200 20.94 8.35 -10.99
C GLN A 200 19.85 9.28 -10.40
N TYR A 201 19.18 8.85 -9.33
CA TYR A 201 18.12 9.62 -8.68
C TYR A 201 18.63 10.54 -7.57
N GLU A 202 19.93 10.57 -7.35
CA GLU A 202 20.57 11.53 -6.46
C GLU A 202 20.40 12.95 -7.00
N GLU A 203 20.00 13.87 -6.16
CA GLU A 203 19.81 15.28 -6.52
C GLU A 203 19.97 16.16 -5.27
N GLU A 204 19.80 17.47 -5.42
CA GLU A 204 19.86 18.40 -4.28
C GLU A 204 18.88 17.97 -3.16
N ARG A 205 19.39 17.79 -1.96
CA ARG A 205 18.71 17.30 -0.75
C ARG A 205 18.28 15.83 -0.79
N VAL A 206 18.64 15.10 -1.84
CA VAL A 206 18.38 13.66 -1.96
C VAL A 206 19.70 12.93 -2.18
N ASN A 207 20.09 12.13 -1.20
CA ASN A 207 21.25 11.25 -1.29
C ASN A 207 20.77 9.83 -1.64
N VAL A 208 21.55 9.12 -2.45
CA VAL A 208 21.28 7.70 -2.76
C VAL A 208 22.52 6.88 -2.44
N CYS A 209 22.38 5.93 -1.55
CA CYS A 209 23.44 5.01 -1.12
C CYS A 209 23.18 3.63 -1.73
N ILE A 210 24.20 3.05 -2.35
CA ILE A 210 24.10 1.73 -2.98
C ILE A 210 24.67 0.67 -2.07
N GLY A 211 23.85 -0.27 -1.64
CA GLY A 211 24.21 -1.37 -0.75
C GLY A 211 23.00 -2.17 -0.31
N SER A 212 23.25 -3.28 0.37
CA SER A 212 22.20 -4.17 0.85
C SER A 212 21.66 -3.75 2.21
N GLN A 213 20.33 -3.83 2.38
CA GLN A 213 19.69 -3.53 3.66
C GLN A 213 19.93 -4.59 4.74
N ASP A 214 20.49 -5.75 4.41
CA ASP A 214 20.91 -6.78 5.37
C ASP A 214 22.40 -6.67 5.74
N ASP A 215 23.12 -5.68 5.18
CA ASP A 215 24.50 -5.35 5.57
C ASP A 215 24.49 -4.32 6.72
N GLN A 216 24.64 -4.81 7.93
CA GLN A 216 24.63 -3.97 9.15
C GLN A 216 25.71 -2.89 9.15
N ASP A 217 26.90 -3.19 8.61
CA ASP A 217 28.01 -2.24 8.61
C ASP A 217 27.76 -1.12 7.60
N PHE A 218 27.19 -1.46 6.44
CA PHE A 218 26.72 -0.48 5.46
C PHE A 218 25.63 0.42 6.06
N LEU A 219 24.63 -0.14 6.72
CA LEU A 219 23.55 0.64 7.36
C LEU A 219 24.09 1.60 8.42
N LYS A 220 25.05 1.16 9.25
CA LYS A 220 25.72 2.02 10.24
C LYS A 220 26.48 3.16 9.57
N GLN A 221 27.24 2.88 8.50
CA GLN A 221 27.95 3.91 7.73
C GLN A 221 26.99 4.95 7.15
N VAL A 222 25.85 4.53 6.59
CA VAL A 222 24.81 5.46 6.11
C VAL A 222 24.28 6.32 7.25
N SER A 223 24.02 5.73 8.42
CA SER A 223 23.57 6.48 9.58
C SER A 223 24.61 7.46 10.12
N GLU A 224 25.89 7.09 10.13
CA GLU A 224 26.98 7.98 10.52
C GLU A 224 27.15 9.16 9.56
N GLN A 225 26.99 8.93 8.26
CA GLN A 225 27.19 9.96 7.24
C GLN A 225 26.00 10.91 7.10
N TYR A 226 24.78 10.41 7.14
CA TYR A 226 23.57 11.18 6.81
C TYR A 226 22.58 11.32 7.96
N GLY A 227 22.71 10.52 9.01
CA GLY A 227 21.85 10.54 10.19
C GLY A 227 22.27 11.58 11.25
N PRO A 228 21.78 11.48 12.49
CA PRO A 228 20.71 10.55 12.86
C PRO A 228 19.39 10.92 12.20
N PHE A 229 18.58 9.92 11.86
CA PHE A 229 17.31 10.10 11.16
C PHE A 229 16.15 10.37 12.13
N ASP A 230 15.18 11.15 11.67
CA ASP A 230 13.91 11.38 12.35
C ASP A 230 12.88 10.32 11.94
N ILE A 231 12.98 9.83 10.69
CA ILE A 231 12.09 8.84 10.10
C ILE A 231 12.96 7.80 9.40
N VAL A 232 12.65 6.53 9.61
CA VAL A 232 13.11 5.41 8.81
C VAL A 232 11.91 4.71 8.22
N LEU A 233 11.89 4.58 6.89
CA LEU A 233 10.87 3.91 6.11
C LEU A 233 11.51 2.69 5.43
N ASP A 234 11.09 1.49 5.81
CA ASP A 234 11.56 0.24 5.21
C ASP A 234 10.55 -0.26 4.18
N ASP A 235 10.86 0.00 2.92
CA ASP A 235 10.15 -0.43 1.71
C ASP A 235 11.13 -1.13 0.74
N GLY A 236 11.98 -1.97 1.29
CA GLY A 236 13.09 -2.58 0.57
C GLY A 236 12.75 -3.91 -0.10
N GLY A 237 13.56 -4.92 0.16
CA GLY A 237 13.43 -6.24 -0.48
C GLY A 237 12.39 -7.16 0.13
N HIS A 238 11.71 -6.78 1.20
CA HIS A 238 10.63 -7.47 1.92
C HIS A 238 10.93 -8.92 2.34
N GLN A 239 12.17 -9.39 2.15
CA GLN A 239 12.58 -10.68 2.68
C GLN A 239 12.59 -10.64 4.21
N VAL A 240 12.21 -11.73 4.84
CA VAL A 240 12.13 -11.82 6.30
C VAL A 240 13.42 -11.37 7.00
N VAL A 241 14.57 -11.78 6.47
CA VAL A 241 15.89 -11.41 7.02
C VAL A 241 16.15 -9.92 6.85
N HIS A 242 15.77 -9.34 5.72
CA HIS A 242 15.99 -7.93 5.41
C HIS A 242 15.34 -7.03 6.45
N GLN A 243 14.03 -7.17 6.65
CA GLN A 243 13.27 -6.34 7.58
C GLN A 243 13.78 -6.46 9.03
N THR A 244 14.16 -7.68 9.45
CA THR A 244 14.68 -7.91 10.81
C THR A 244 16.04 -7.26 10.99
N VAL A 245 16.99 -7.49 10.09
CA VAL A 245 18.34 -6.90 10.17
C VAL A 245 18.30 -5.40 10.11
N THR A 246 17.49 -4.85 9.19
CA THR A 246 17.30 -3.40 9.07
C THR A 246 16.75 -2.81 10.36
N PHE A 247 15.70 -3.39 10.92
CA PHE A 247 15.10 -2.92 12.16
C PHE A 247 16.08 -2.96 13.33
N GLU A 248 16.72 -4.10 13.55
CA GLU A 248 17.69 -4.27 14.66
C GLU A 248 18.88 -3.33 14.55
N THR A 249 19.28 -2.95 13.33
CA THR A 249 20.40 -2.02 13.10
C THR A 249 19.95 -0.57 13.19
N MET A 250 18.87 -0.19 12.52
CA MET A 250 18.50 1.20 12.35
C MET A 250 17.61 1.77 13.46
N PHE A 251 16.79 0.93 14.11
CA PHE A 251 15.93 1.42 15.20
C PHE A 251 16.73 1.98 16.39
N PRO A 252 17.81 1.34 16.85
CA PRO A 252 18.68 1.93 17.89
C PRO A 252 19.30 3.28 17.47
N LEU A 253 19.61 3.46 16.19
CA LEU A 253 20.24 4.66 15.62
C LEU A 253 19.26 5.78 15.27
N LEU A 254 17.95 5.48 15.27
CA LEU A 254 16.90 6.46 15.06
C LEU A 254 16.89 7.48 16.21
N LYS A 255 16.58 8.76 15.93
CA LYS A 255 16.45 9.79 16.96
C LYS A 255 15.39 9.44 18.00
N PRO A 256 15.56 9.82 19.28
CA PRO A 256 14.47 9.81 20.24
C PRO A 256 13.28 10.66 19.75
N GLY A 257 12.08 10.10 19.76
CA GLY A 257 10.89 10.71 19.17
C GLY A 257 10.70 10.47 17.69
N GLY A 258 11.61 9.71 17.07
CA GLY A 258 11.52 9.33 15.67
C GLY A 258 10.50 8.22 15.39
N ILE A 259 10.24 8.03 14.11
CA ILE A 259 9.26 7.05 13.58
C ILE A 259 10.01 6.02 12.73
N TYR A 260 9.77 4.75 13.02
CA TYR A 260 10.17 3.64 12.17
C TYR A 260 8.93 3.03 11.54
N LEU A 261 8.84 3.00 10.22
CA LEU A 261 7.72 2.47 9.48
C LEU A 261 8.21 1.35 8.56
N ILE A 262 7.50 0.23 8.56
CA ILE A 262 7.79 -0.94 7.71
C ILE A 262 6.58 -1.19 6.84
N GLU A 263 6.82 -1.33 5.54
CA GLU A 263 5.82 -1.65 4.53
C GLU A 263 5.82 -3.14 4.17
N ASP A 264 4.77 -3.53 3.46
CA ASP A 264 4.61 -4.82 2.81
C ASP A 264 4.78 -6.02 3.73
N LEU A 265 4.25 -5.90 4.98
CA LEU A 265 4.25 -6.99 5.97
C LEU A 265 3.51 -8.24 5.50
N HIS A 266 2.63 -8.11 4.49
CA HIS A 266 1.94 -9.22 3.86
C HIS A 266 2.92 -10.20 3.20
N SER A 267 4.13 -9.76 2.83
CA SER A 267 5.23 -10.63 2.37
C SER A 267 5.59 -11.72 3.38
N SER A 268 5.33 -11.48 4.68
CA SER A 268 5.48 -12.48 5.75
C SER A 268 4.57 -13.71 5.58
N TYR A 269 3.56 -13.64 4.73
CA TYR A 269 2.67 -14.76 4.40
C TYR A 269 3.05 -15.46 3.10
N TRP A 270 3.93 -14.87 2.28
CA TRP A 270 4.22 -15.35 0.94
C TRP A 270 5.49 -16.19 0.88
N PRO A 271 5.42 -17.42 0.31
CA PRO A 271 6.56 -18.34 0.26
C PRO A 271 7.77 -17.79 -0.49
N GLU A 272 7.57 -16.98 -1.53
CA GLU A 272 8.62 -16.35 -2.34
C GLU A 272 9.49 -15.36 -1.55
N PHE A 273 8.93 -14.79 -0.47
CA PHE A 273 9.67 -13.95 0.49
C PHE A 273 10.14 -14.70 1.73
N GLY A 274 10.02 -16.03 1.71
CA GLY A 274 10.32 -16.89 2.86
C GLY A 274 9.20 -16.92 3.90
N GLY A 275 8.02 -16.39 3.57
CA GLY A 275 6.87 -16.28 4.44
C GLY A 275 6.00 -17.54 4.51
N MET A 276 5.14 -17.59 5.51
CA MET A 276 4.00 -18.51 5.69
C MET A 276 3.22 -18.04 6.92
N PRO A 277 1.89 -18.19 6.99
CA PRO A 277 1.12 -17.88 8.20
C PRO A 277 1.69 -18.58 9.45
N TYR A 278 1.86 -17.83 10.52
CA TYR A 278 2.40 -18.29 11.83
C TYR A 278 3.81 -18.88 11.78
N LYS A 279 4.57 -18.64 10.72
CA LYS A 279 5.93 -19.17 10.60
C LYS A 279 6.88 -18.38 11.49
N PRO A 280 7.55 -19.03 12.48
CA PRO A 280 8.60 -18.40 13.26
C PRO A 280 9.71 -17.85 12.35
N GLY A 281 10.20 -16.66 12.69
CA GLY A 281 11.27 -15.99 11.94
C GLY A 281 10.76 -15.10 10.81
N THR A 282 9.44 -15.04 10.52
CA THR A 282 8.91 -13.94 9.69
C THR A 282 8.93 -12.63 10.47
N PHE A 283 9.05 -11.49 9.78
CA PHE A 283 9.07 -10.21 10.49
C PHE A 283 7.78 -9.95 11.26
N LEU A 284 6.63 -10.37 10.73
CA LEU A 284 5.36 -10.24 11.42
C LEU A 284 5.35 -11.02 12.75
N GLU A 285 5.86 -12.28 12.76
CA GLU A 285 5.98 -13.05 14.01
C GLU A 285 7.02 -12.45 14.96
N TYR A 286 8.15 -11.98 14.41
CA TYR A 286 9.17 -11.27 15.17
C TYR A 286 8.61 -10.02 15.87
N SER A 287 7.84 -9.21 15.14
CA SER A 287 7.29 -7.95 15.64
C SER A 287 6.26 -8.13 16.77
N LYS A 288 5.65 -9.31 16.91
CA LYS A 288 4.75 -9.61 18.05
C LYS A 288 5.47 -9.49 19.39
N ASN A 289 6.78 -9.70 19.44
CA ASN A 289 7.58 -9.53 20.64
C ASN A 289 7.66 -8.05 21.08
N PHE A 290 7.32 -7.10 20.22
CA PHE A 290 7.28 -5.68 20.58
C PHE A 290 6.20 -5.38 21.62
N ILE A 291 5.18 -6.23 21.73
CA ILE A 291 4.18 -6.15 22.80
C ILE A 291 4.88 -6.30 24.16
N ASP A 292 5.80 -7.26 24.29
CA ASP A 292 6.56 -7.45 25.51
C ASP A 292 7.53 -6.27 25.76
N CYS A 293 8.11 -5.71 24.70
CA CYS A 293 8.92 -4.50 24.81
C CYS A 293 8.14 -3.30 25.36
N LEU A 294 6.86 -3.15 24.99
CA LEU A 294 5.98 -2.11 25.53
C LEU A 294 5.77 -2.24 27.05
N HIS A 295 5.86 -3.44 27.58
CA HIS A 295 5.60 -3.76 28.98
C HIS A 295 6.86 -4.05 29.83
N ILE A 296 8.05 -3.85 29.25
CA ILE A 296 9.35 -4.19 29.89
C ILE A 296 9.48 -3.65 31.32
N GLN A 297 8.92 -2.47 31.61
CA GLN A 297 9.00 -1.85 32.95
C GLN A 297 8.21 -2.59 34.03
N HIS A 298 7.32 -3.50 33.64
CA HIS A 298 6.53 -4.33 34.55
C HIS A 298 7.11 -5.73 34.75
N MET A 299 8.18 -6.06 34.02
CA MET A 299 8.85 -7.37 34.16
C MET A 299 9.80 -7.40 35.34
N ASP A 300 10.00 -8.57 35.92
CA ASP A 300 11.10 -8.81 36.86
C ASP A 300 12.45 -8.63 36.17
N GLU A 301 13.45 -8.21 36.96
CA GLU A 301 14.80 -7.88 36.44
C GLU A 301 15.40 -9.03 35.59
N LYS A 302 15.29 -10.26 36.09
CA LYS A 302 15.78 -11.46 35.38
C LYS A 302 15.17 -11.67 33.97
N TYR A 303 13.97 -11.16 33.72
CA TYR A 303 13.33 -11.25 32.41
C TYR A 303 13.69 -10.04 31.54
N ARG A 304 13.90 -8.86 32.14
CA ARG A 304 14.37 -7.68 31.40
C ARG A 304 15.74 -7.89 30.77
N GLU A 305 16.61 -8.63 31.43
CA GLU A 305 17.96 -8.98 30.90
C GLU A 305 17.89 -9.84 29.65
N LEU A 306 16.79 -10.54 29.40
CA LEU A 306 16.56 -11.34 28.20
C LEU A 306 15.98 -10.53 27.02
N MET A 307 15.54 -9.29 27.27
CA MET A 307 14.94 -8.46 26.25
C MET A 307 16.03 -7.76 25.39
N PRO A 308 15.72 -7.44 24.11
CA PRO A 308 16.60 -6.66 23.27
C PRO A 308 16.93 -5.30 23.92
N GLN A 309 18.12 -4.77 23.67
CA GLN A 309 18.57 -3.50 24.24
C GLN A 309 17.63 -2.33 23.92
N TYR A 310 17.00 -2.34 22.76
CA TYR A 310 16.05 -1.32 22.32
C TYR A 310 14.65 -1.45 22.97
N ALA A 311 14.37 -2.50 23.72
CA ALA A 311 13.02 -2.76 24.23
C ALA A 311 12.46 -1.59 25.06
N GLY A 312 13.31 -0.91 25.85
CA GLY A 312 12.92 0.26 26.63
C GLY A 312 12.63 1.53 25.80
N GLU A 313 12.89 1.50 24.49
CA GLU A 313 12.75 2.64 23.59
C GLU A 313 11.51 2.56 22.70
N ILE A 314 10.81 1.42 22.66
CA ILE A 314 9.54 1.27 21.94
C ILE A 314 8.42 1.94 22.75
N ASN A 315 7.87 3.03 22.23
CA ASN A 315 6.78 3.77 22.87
C ASN A 315 5.40 3.26 22.47
N ALA A 316 5.20 2.96 21.20
CA ALA A 316 3.96 2.45 20.64
C ALA A 316 4.24 1.65 19.37
N CYS A 317 3.37 0.68 19.09
CA CYS A 317 3.35 -0.09 17.85
C CYS A 317 1.93 -0.01 17.28
N HIS A 318 1.83 0.39 16.02
CA HIS A 318 0.56 0.55 15.32
C HIS A 318 0.55 -0.34 14.08
N TYR A 319 -0.25 -1.41 14.15
CA TYR A 319 -0.43 -2.33 13.04
C TYR A 319 -1.59 -1.88 12.17
N TYR A 320 -1.33 -1.79 10.88
CA TYR A 320 -2.32 -1.55 9.84
C TYR A 320 -2.30 -2.72 8.84
N ASP A 321 -3.18 -2.69 7.87
CA ASP A 321 -3.05 -3.60 6.74
C ASP A 321 -1.70 -3.38 6.07
N SER A 322 -0.85 -4.41 6.14
CA SER A 322 0.48 -4.45 5.55
C SER A 322 1.53 -3.44 6.06
N VAL A 323 1.22 -2.62 7.05
CA VAL A 323 2.14 -1.62 7.60
C VAL A 323 2.26 -1.72 9.12
N LEU A 324 3.48 -1.60 9.62
CA LEU A 324 3.76 -1.42 11.05
C LEU A 324 4.47 -0.09 11.27
N VAL A 325 3.92 0.74 12.14
CA VAL A 325 4.55 1.97 12.60
C VAL A 325 4.99 1.81 14.05
N ILE A 326 6.26 2.12 14.32
CA ILE A 326 6.86 2.04 15.64
C ILE A 326 7.34 3.44 16.03
N GLU A 327 6.82 3.94 17.13
CA GLU A 327 7.26 5.21 17.72
C GLU A 327 8.41 4.96 18.68
N LYS A 328 9.55 5.63 18.46
CA LYS A 328 10.70 5.57 19.34
C LYS A 328 10.62 6.64 20.43
N LYS A 329 10.63 6.21 21.69
CA LYS A 329 10.74 7.12 22.83
C LYS A 329 11.23 6.36 24.04
N PHE A 330 12.29 6.83 24.65
CA PHE A 330 12.71 6.26 25.93
C PHE A 330 11.60 6.46 26.97
N ARG A 331 11.18 5.36 27.58
CA ARG A 331 10.21 5.35 28.65
C ARG A 331 10.87 4.87 29.93
N GLY A 332 11.01 5.78 30.87
CA GLY A 332 11.37 5.41 32.23
C GLY A 332 10.24 4.65 32.94
N ARG A 333 10.49 4.28 34.20
CA ARG A 333 9.47 3.63 35.04
C ARG A 333 8.25 4.54 35.16
N GLY A 334 7.07 3.97 34.87
CA GLY A 334 5.81 4.68 35.00
C GLY A 334 5.58 5.20 36.44
N LEU A 335 5.14 6.44 36.54
CA LEU A 335 4.72 7.02 37.83
C LEU A 335 3.22 6.87 37.97
N THR A 336 2.79 6.28 39.07
CA THR A 336 1.38 6.26 39.42
C THR A 336 1.07 7.43 40.38
N THR A 337 -0.04 8.10 40.13
CA THR A 337 -0.52 9.16 41.00
C THR A 337 -1.94 8.85 41.42
N MET A 338 -2.27 9.18 42.70
CA MET A 338 -3.64 9.10 43.22
C MET A 338 -4.07 10.50 43.63
N ARG A 339 -5.29 10.89 43.21
CA ARG A 339 -5.87 12.17 43.54
C ARG A 339 -7.38 11.98 43.85
N GLY A 340 -7.88 12.62 44.83
CA GLY A 340 -9.28 12.59 45.31
C GLY A 340 -9.33 12.36 46.81
N GLU A 341 -10.48 12.68 47.44
CA GLU A 341 -10.79 12.38 48.83
C GLU A 341 -11.35 10.96 48.97
#